data_2d320880961323e235eb9e740eec78b8
#
_entry.id   2d320880961323e235eb9e740eec78b8
#
_cell.length_a   1.000
_cell.length_b   1.000
_cell.length_c   1.000
_cell.angle_alpha   90.00
_cell.angle_beta   90.00
_cell.angle_gamma   90.00
#
_symmetry.space_group_name_H-M   'P 1'
#
loop_
_entity.id
_entity.type
_entity.pdbx_description
1 polymer ?
#
loop_
_entity_poly.entity_id
_entity_poly.type
_entity_poly.pdbx_seq_one_letter_code
_entity_poly.pdbx_strand_id
1 'polypeptide(L)'
;MIRPMGNDPGSDAPPPLVKAPRQPYEIASREGVRPDMVTTAFTLDGYKVTRTLGIVRGIVVRSRSVIGNLGASLQILFGGNITLFTSMCERARQDAFLVMLQHAGELGANAIVGMRYDATEIMGGVSEVLAYGTAVVVERDGGPYR
;
A
#
# COMPACT_ATOMS: atom_id res chain seq x y z
N MET A 1 -53.24 32.09 17.07
CA MET A 1 -52.30 31.78 18.19
C MET A 1 -51.15 30.95 17.57
N ILE A 2 -50.07 31.60 17.17
CA ILE A 2 -48.93 30.97 16.47
C ILE A 2 -47.90 30.61 17.58
N ARG A 3 -47.59 29.31 17.71
CA ARG A 3 -46.50 28.85 18.57
C ARG A 3 -45.16 29.24 17.95
N PRO A 4 -44.20 29.81 18.68
CA PRO A 4 -42.87 30.01 18.19
C PRO A 4 -42.14 28.64 18.07
N MET A 5 -41.48 28.40 16.93
CA MET A 5 -40.57 27.29 16.76
C MET A 5 -39.39 27.44 17.74
N GLY A 6 -39.29 26.48 18.64
CA GLY A 6 -38.13 26.36 19.51
C GLY A 6 -36.87 26.04 18.68
N ASN A 7 -35.89 26.88 18.83
CA ASN A 7 -34.52 26.60 18.38
C ASN A 7 -34.01 25.39 19.19
N ASP A 8 -33.82 24.28 18.56
CA ASP A 8 -33.14 23.12 19.15
C ASP A 8 -31.61 23.34 19.05
N PRO A 9 -30.89 23.54 20.17
CA PRO A 9 -29.48 23.85 20.17
C PRO A 9 -28.58 22.62 20.00
N GLY A 10 -29.12 21.52 19.45
CA GLY A 10 -28.45 20.22 19.41
C GLY A 10 -27.80 19.81 18.08
N SER A 11 -27.87 20.61 17.00
CA SER A 11 -27.46 20.14 15.64
C SER A 11 -26.14 20.68 15.11
N ASP A 12 -25.38 21.44 15.90
CA ASP A 12 -24.10 22.04 15.46
C ASP A 12 -22.84 21.26 15.89
N ALA A 13 -22.96 19.99 16.24
CA ALA A 13 -21.78 19.16 16.42
C ALA A 13 -21.15 18.88 15.06
N PRO A 14 -19.86 19.25 14.85
CA PRO A 14 -19.17 18.92 13.60
C PRO A 14 -19.19 17.40 13.40
N PRO A 15 -19.33 16.94 12.13
CA PRO A 15 -19.31 15.51 11.85
C PRO A 15 -18.02 14.89 12.40
N PRO A 16 -18.06 13.64 12.89
CA PRO A 16 -16.89 12.99 13.45
C PRO A 16 -15.77 13.00 12.39
N LEU A 17 -14.61 13.48 12.79
CA LEU A 17 -13.43 13.50 11.93
C LEU A 17 -13.18 12.07 11.43
N VAL A 18 -13.35 11.87 10.13
CA VAL A 18 -12.92 10.64 9.47
C VAL A 18 -11.42 10.53 9.75
N LYS A 19 -11.02 9.50 10.49
CA LYS A 19 -9.60 9.26 10.77
C LYS A 19 -8.87 9.26 9.44
N ALA A 20 -7.90 10.16 9.27
CA ALA A 20 -7.04 10.17 8.12
C ALA A 20 -6.46 8.75 7.89
N PRO A 21 -6.37 8.28 6.64
CA PRO A 21 -5.77 6.99 6.37
C PRO A 21 -4.37 6.96 7.00
N ARG A 22 -4.08 5.88 7.73
CA ARG A 22 -2.78 5.72 8.41
C ARG A 22 -1.66 5.86 7.39
N GLN A 23 -0.64 6.61 7.76
CA GLN A 23 0.53 6.78 6.90
C GLN A 23 1.23 5.44 6.69
N PRO A 24 1.73 5.14 5.48
CA PRO A 24 2.35 3.84 5.17
C PRO A 24 3.50 3.44 6.13
N TYR A 25 4.18 4.43 6.74
CA TYR A 25 5.31 4.17 7.64
C TYR A 25 4.89 3.76 9.08
N GLU A 26 3.65 4.08 9.51
CA GLU A 26 3.16 3.65 10.84
C GLU A 26 2.78 2.18 10.90
N ILE A 27 2.80 1.53 9.75
CA ILE A 27 2.27 0.19 9.51
C ILE A 27 3.33 -0.89 9.70
N ALA A 28 4.60 -0.53 9.78
CA ALA A 28 5.73 -1.46 9.70
C ALA A 28 5.91 -2.40 10.91
N SER A 29 5.04 -2.41 11.91
CA SER A 29 5.37 -3.05 13.18
C SER A 29 4.45 -4.17 13.68
N ARG A 30 3.39 -4.57 12.98
CA ARG A 30 2.52 -5.67 13.47
C ARG A 30 1.95 -6.54 12.35
N GLU A 31 2.43 -7.79 12.28
CA GLU A 31 1.72 -8.98 11.75
C GLU A 31 1.27 -8.92 10.28
N GLY A 32 2.12 -8.39 9.39
CA GLY A 32 1.95 -8.55 7.95
C GLY A 32 2.53 -9.88 7.46
N VAL A 33 2.23 -10.24 6.22
CA VAL A 33 2.90 -11.33 5.52
C VAL A 33 4.39 -10.99 5.39
N ARG A 34 5.26 -11.95 5.64
CA ARG A 34 6.71 -11.78 5.51
C ARG A 34 7.08 -11.56 4.03
N PRO A 35 8.04 -10.66 3.72
CA PRO A 35 8.43 -10.38 2.34
C PRO A 35 8.92 -11.61 1.55
N ASP A 36 9.54 -12.58 2.22
CA ASP A 36 10.02 -13.83 1.61
C ASP A 36 8.88 -14.84 1.29
N MET A 37 7.66 -14.57 1.74
CA MET A 37 6.45 -15.32 1.43
C MET A 37 5.62 -14.67 0.32
N VAL A 38 6.22 -13.79 -0.49
CA VAL A 38 5.58 -13.15 -1.64
C VAL A 38 6.27 -13.58 -2.91
N THR A 39 5.49 -13.95 -3.91
CA THR A 39 6.01 -14.37 -5.21
C THR A 39 5.20 -13.80 -6.36
N THR A 40 5.85 -13.58 -7.50
CA THR A 40 5.19 -13.25 -8.76
C THR A 40 4.64 -14.48 -9.49
N ALA A 41 5.07 -15.68 -9.09
CA ALA A 41 4.50 -16.95 -9.55
C ALA A 41 3.13 -17.21 -8.88
N PHE A 42 2.37 -18.14 -9.41
CA PHE A 42 1.09 -18.59 -8.82
C PHE A 42 1.27 -19.71 -7.78
N THR A 43 2.49 -20.17 -7.61
CA THR A 43 2.88 -21.18 -6.62
C THR A 43 4.07 -20.71 -5.82
N LEU A 44 4.24 -21.21 -4.62
CA LEU A 44 5.39 -20.95 -3.76
C LEU A 44 6.11 -22.30 -3.55
N ASP A 45 7.41 -22.35 -3.90
CA ASP A 45 8.19 -23.57 -3.83
C ASP A 45 8.28 -24.12 -2.41
N GLY A 46 8.00 -25.43 -2.27
CA GLY A 46 7.97 -26.11 -0.98
C GLY A 46 6.73 -25.83 -0.13
N TYR A 47 5.72 -25.15 -0.71
CA TYR A 47 4.46 -24.85 -0.04
C TYR A 47 3.26 -25.21 -0.91
N LYS A 48 2.19 -25.64 -0.25
CA LYS A 48 0.89 -25.88 -0.86
C LYS A 48 -0.11 -24.84 -0.39
N VAL A 49 -0.84 -24.25 -1.33
CA VAL A 49 -1.97 -23.37 -1.01
C VAL A 49 -3.12 -24.21 -0.44
N THR A 50 -3.49 -23.91 0.79
CA THR A 50 -4.62 -24.58 1.47
C THR A 50 -5.89 -23.75 1.44
N ARG A 51 -5.75 -22.41 1.33
CA ARG A 51 -6.88 -21.50 1.26
C ARG A 51 -6.54 -20.21 0.50
N THR A 52 -7.45 -19.77 -0.36
CA THR A 52 -7.38 -18.45 -1.03
C THR A 52 -8.29 -17.47 -0.28
N LEU A 53 -7.75 -16.30 0.07
CA LEU A 53 -8.44 -15.28 0.87
C LEU A 53 -8.94 -14.11 0.02
N GLY A 54 -8.43 -13.96 -1.20
CA GLY A 54 -8.85 -12.92 -2.12
C GLY A 54 -7.73 -11.99 -2.56
N ILE A 55 -8.10 -10.93 -3.27
CA ILE A 55 -7.17 -9.94 -3.80
C ILE A 55 -6.78 -8.96 -2.71
N VAL A 56 -5.48 -8.71 -2.59
CA VAL A 56 -4.91 -7.67 -1.73
C VAL A 56 -4.15 -6.66 -2.55
N ARG A 57 -4.09 -5.44 -2.04
CA ARG A 57 -3.42 -4.33 -2.72
C ARG A 57 -2.83 -3.34 -1.71
N GLY A 58 -1.78 -2.66 -2.15
CA GLY A 58 -1.23 -1.47 -1.52
C GLY A 58 -1.16 -0.36 -2.56
N ILE A 59 -1.65 0.82 -2.23
CA ILE A 59 -1.70 1.98 -3.11
C ILE A 59 -0.91 3.11 -2.46
N VAL A 60 -0.03 3.73 -3.24
CA VAL A 60 0.70 4.93 -2.85
C VAL A 60 0.56 5.97 -3.95
N VAL A 61 0.12 7.16 -3.56
CA VAL A 61 0.01 8.31 -4.47
C VAL A 61 1.14 9.28 -4.18
N ARG A 62 1.86 9.71 -5.22
CA ARG A 62 2.95 10.69 -5.14
C ARG A 62 2.65 11.89 -6.02
N SER A 63 2.81 13.06 -5.45
CA SER A 63 2.65 14.33 -6.17
C SER A 63 4.00 14.85 -6.66
N ARG A 64 4.03 15.44 -7.84
CA ARG A 64 5.22 16.05 -8.45
C ARG A 64 5.81 17.18 -7.61
N SER A 65 5.02 17.87 -6.78
CA SER A 65 5.49 18.95 -5.91
C SER A 65 6.47 18.46 -4.83
N VAL A 66 6.32 17.23 -4.35
CA VAL A 66 7.29 16.60 -3.44
C VAL A 66 8.60 16.29 -4.18
N ILE A 67 8.51 15.95 -5.46
CA ILE A 67 9.67 15.70 -6.35
C ILE A 67 10.35 17.01 -6.72
N GLY A 68 9.57 18.06 -7.05
CA GLY A 68 10.09 19.35 -7.53
C GLY A 68 10.91 20.11 -6.48
N ASN A 69 10.46 20.12 -5.24
CA ASN A 69 11.17 20.83 -4.16
C ASN A 69 12.48 20.14 -3.76
N LEU A 70 12.58 18.81 -3.88
CA LEU A 70 13.81 18.08 -3.63
C LEU A 70 14.74 18.12 -4.85
N GLY A 71 14.17 18.04 -6.07
CA GLY A 71 14.91 18.06 -7.32
C GLY A 71 15.55 19.41 -7.63
N ALA A 72 14.88 20.53 -7.35
CA ALA A 72 15.40 21.87 -7.61
C ALA A 72 16.65 22.19 -6.77
N SER A 73 16.74 21.68 -5.55
CA SER A 73 17.90 21.88 -4.66
C SER A 73 19.12 21.02 -5.07
N LEU A 74 18.89 19.88 -5.72
CA LEU A 74 19.94 18.93 -6.14
C LEU A 74 20.37 19.10 -7.59
N GLN A 75 19.54 19.73 -8.44
CA GLN A 75 19.83 19.97 -9.85
C GLN A 75 21.03 20.92 -10.04
N ILE A 76 21.38 21.71 -9.04
CA ILE A 76 22.50 22.64 -9.04
C ILE A 76 23.85 21.93 -8.79
N LEU A 77 23.85 20.77 -8.13
CA LEU A 77 25.08 20.12 -7.68
C LEU A 77 25.59 18.98 -8.57
N PHE A 78 24.72 18.27 -9.28
CA PHE A 78 25.15 17.08 -10.06
C PHE A 78 24.30 16.92 -11.32
N GLY A 79 24.92 16.98 -12.48
CA GLY A 79 24.29 16.77 -13.78
C GLY A 79 23.88 15.32 -14.07
N GLY A 80 23.19 14.64 -13.12
CA GLY A 80 22.80 13.26 -13.24
C GLY A 80 21.52 12.92 -12.47
N ASN A 81 20.38 13.35 -12.98
CA ASN A 81 19.06 13.22 -12.34
C ASN A 81 18.50 11.78 -12.24
N ILE A 82 19.15 10.80 -12.87
CA ILE A 82 18.61 9.43 -13.04
C ILE A 82 18.56 8.68 -11.71
N THR A 83 19.60 8.78 -10.89
CA THR A 83 19.71 8.05 -9.61
C THR A 83 18.67 8.51 -8.58
N LEU A 84 18.38 9.83 -8.55
CA LEU A 84 17.37 10.38 -7.63
C LEU A 84 15.96 9.88 -8.00
N PHE A 85 15.61 9.93 -9.28
CA PHE A 85 14.31 9.43 -9.75
C PHE A 85 14.16 7.92 -9.50
N THR A 86 15.20 7.14 -9.72
CA THR A 86 15.20 5.71 -9.45
C THR A 86 14.92 5.43 -7.98
N SER A 87 15.64 6.09 -7.06
CA SER A 87 15.44 5.89 -5.62
C SER A 87 14.05 6.29 -5.16
N MET A 88 13.46 7.33 -5.75
CA MET A 88 12.09 7.75 -5.46
C MET A 88 11.05 6.74 -5.96
N CYS A 89 11.23 6.20 -7.16
CA CYS A 89 10.36 5.16 -7.70
C CYS A 89 10.45 3.88 -6.86
N GLU A 90 11.66 3.48 -6.46
CA GLU A 90 11.86 2.32 -5.60
C GLU A 90 11.20 2.51 -4.24
N ARG A 91 11.31 3.69 -3.65
CA ARG A 91 10.64 4.00 -2.38
C ARG A 91 9.12 3.93 -2.50
N ALA A 92 8.55 4.46 -3.57
CA ALA A 92 7.10 4.39 -3.80
C ALA A 92 6.62 2.93 -3.97
N ARG A 93 7.38 2.11 -4.68
CA ARG A 93 7.10 0.67 -4.82
C ARG A 93 7.21 -0.07 -3.49
N GLN A 94 8.26 0.23 -2.72
CA GLN A 94 8.45 -0.35 -1.40
C GLN A 94 7.29 0.00 -0.45
N ASP A 95 6.87 1.27 -0.43
CA ASP A 95 5.74 1.71 0.40
C ASP A 95 4.44 1.00 -0.01
N ALA A 96 4.14 0.90 -1.31
CA ALA A 96 2.97 0.17 -1.82
C ALA A 96 3.02 -1.32 -1.46
N PHE A 97 4.21 -1.94 -1.54
CA PHE A 97 4.44 -3.32 -1.16
C PHE A 97 4.14 -3.57 0.32
N LEU A 98 4.66 -2.72 1.21
CA LEU A 98 4.42 -2.83 2.65
C LEU A 98 2.93 -2.70 3.02
N VAL A 99 2.21 -1.79 2.37
CA VAL A 99 0.76 -1.65 2.55
C VAL A 99 0.02 -2.91 2.12
N MET A 100 0.43 -3.53 0.99
CA MET A 100 -0.15 -4.79 0.52
C MET A 100 0.11 -5.94 1.51
N LEU A 101 1.33 -6.06 2.06
CA LEU A 101 1.67 -7.09 3.06
C LEU A 101 0.78 -6.99 4.30
N GLN A 102 0.57 -5.76 4.77
CA GLN A 102 -0.31 -5.54 5.91
C GLN A 102 -1.74 -5.93 5.59
N HIS A 103 -2.29 -5.49 4.47
CA HIS A 103 -3.65 -5.84 4.07
C HIS A 103 -3.83 -7.37 4.00
N ALA A 104 -2.83 -8.10 3.50
CA ALA A 104 -2.85 -9.56 3.49
C ALA A 104 -2.82 -10.14 4.91
N GLY A 105 -2.01 -9.60 5.81
CA GLY A 105 -1.96 -10.01 7.23
C GLY A 105 -3.29 -9.78 7.94
N GLU A 106 -3.97 -8.67 7.68
CA GLU A 106 -5.30 -8.36 8.23
C GLU A 106 -6.37 -9.39 7.80
N LEU A 107 -6.22 -9.97 6.60
CA LEU A 107 -7.07 -11.07 6.13
C LEU A 107 -6.67 -12.44 6.71
N GLY A 108 -5.58 -12.52 7.46
CA GLY A 108 -5.06 -13.78 8.01
C GLY A 108 -4.25 -14.61 7.01
N ALA A 109 -3.72 -13.99 5.95
CA ALA A 109 -2.81 -14.62 5.01
C ALA A 109 -1.42 -14.81 5.64
N ASN A 110 -0.70 -15.83 5.17
CA ASN A 110 0.72 -16.03 5.46
C ASN A 110 1.60 -15.99 4.21
N ALA A 111 0.98 -15.85 3.01
CA ALA A 111 1.68 -15.69 1.74
C ALA A 111 0.84 -14.87 0.74
N ILE A 112 1.53 -14.35 -0.30
CA ILE A 112 0.91 -13.69 -1.45
C ILE A 112 1.49 -14.30 -2.72
N VAL A 113 0.63 -14.73 -3.63
CA VAL A 113 1.00 -15.28 -4.93
C VAL A 113 0.53 -14.37 -6.07
N GLY A 114 1.18 -14.47 -7.24
CA GLY A 114 0.81 -13.70 -8.41
C GLY A 114 0.97 -12.18 -8.25
N MET A 115 1.92 -11.75 -7.41
CA MET A 115 2.16 -10.32 -7.12
C MET A 115 2.59 -9.57 -8.38
N ARG A 116 2.07 -8.34 -8.53
CA ARG A 116 2.39 -7.41 -9.63
C ARG A 116 2.46 -5.99 -9.09
N TYR A 117 3.12 -5.13 -9.88
CA TYR A 117 3.08 -3.67 -9.74
C TYR A 117 2.47 -3.05 -10.98
N ASP A 118 1.65 -2.03 -10.77
CA ASP A 118 1.23 -1.10 -11.80
C ASP A 118 1.56 0.34 -11.35
N ALA A 119 1.79 1.21 -12.31
CA ALA A 119 1.99 2.62 -12.07
C ALA A 119 1.20 3.42 -13.11
N THR A 120 0.40 4.37 -12.65
CA THR A 120 -0.48 5.18 -13.51
C THR A 120 -0.35 6.65 -13.15
N GLU A 121 -0.30 7.51 -14.15
CA GLU A 121 -0.45 8.95 -13.94
C GLU A 121 -1.94 9.27 -13.86
N ILE A 122 -2.40 9.79 -12.71
CA ILE A 122 -3.81 10.11 -12.47
C ILE A 122 -4.14 11.49 -13.06
N MET A 123 -3.23 12.43 -12.89
CA MET A 123 -3.30 13.80 -13.44
C MET A 123 -1.89 14.37 -13.53
N GLY A 124 -1.73 15.48 -14.25
CA GLY A 124 -0.42 16.09 -14.51
C GLY A 124 0.47 16.19 -13.26
N GLY A 125 1.46 15.32 -13.17
CA GLY A 125 2.42 15.27 -12.08
C GLY A 125 1.97 14.56 -10.81
N VAL A 126 0.87 13.81 -10.83
CA VAL A 126 0.42 12.93 -9.76
C VAL A 126 0.40 11.49 -10.27
N SER A 127 1.23 10.64 -9.67
CA SER A 127 1.32 9.22 -10.04
C SER A 127 0.84 8.34 -8.90
N GLU A 128 0.13 7.28 -9.26
CA GLU A 128 -0.24 6.16 -8.39
C GLU A 128 0.72 5.00 -8.63
N VAL A 129 1.14 4.37 -7.55
CA VAL A 129 1.81 3.07 -7.58
C VAL A 129 0.92 2.07 -6.86
N LEU A 130 0.54 1.02 -7.55
CA LEU A 130 -0.29 -0.07 -7.08
C LEU A 130 0.55 -1.35 -7.00
N ALA A 131 0.65 -1.94 -5.81
CA ALA A 131 1.09 -3.32 -5.62
C ALA A 131 -0.13 -4.19 -5.36
N TYR A 132 -0.27 -5.33 -6.02
CA TYR A 132 -1.41 -6.23 -5.82
C TYR A 132 -1.04 -7.69 -6.02
N GLY A 133 -1.85 -8.57 -5.47
CA GLY A 133 -1.68 -10.02 -5.60
C GLY A 133 -2.82 -10.76 -4.93
N THR A 134 -2.70 -12.08 -4.84
CA THR A 134 -3.67 -12.95 -4.18
C THR A 134 -3.15 -13.38 -2.82
N ALA A 135 -3.85 -13.00 -1.76
CA ALA A 135 -3.59 -13.44 -0.40
C ALA A 135 -4.01 -14.90 -0.23
N VAL A 136 -3.13 -15.71 0.30
CA VAL A 136 -3.35 -17.13 0.50
C VAL A 136 -2.85 -17.59 1.88
N VAL A 137 -3.40 -18.71 2.34
CA VAL A 137 -2.80 -19.51 3.41
C VAL A 137 -2.09 -20.68 2.76
N VAL A 138 -0.81 -20.82 3.10
CA VAL A 138 0.02 -21.92 2.63
C VAL A 138 0.52 -22.74 3.81
N GLU A 139 0.74 -24.02 3.57
CA GLU A 139 1.39 -24.96 4.47
C GLU A 139 2.60 -25.58 3.77
N ARG A 140 3.62 -25.98 4.53
CA ARG A 140 4.76 -26.68 3.94
C ARG A 140 4.28 -27.97 3.28
N ASP A 141 4.72 -28.16 2.05
CA ASP A 141 4.47 -29.41 1.36
C ASP A 141 5.30 -30.49 2.06
N GLY A 142 4.64 -31.45 2.71
CA GLY A 142 5.28 -32.52 3.49
C GLY A 142 5.98 -33.59 2.65
N GLY A 143 6.30 -33.27 1.38
CA GLY A 143 7.05 -34.15 0.51
C GLY A 143 8.49 -34.32 1.00
N PRO A 144 9.08 -35.53 0.89
CA PRO A 144 10.47 -35.73 1.22
C PRO A 144 11.33 -34.85 0.32
N TYR A 145 12.21 -34.04 0.94
CA TYR A 145 13.27 -33.36 0.22
C TYR A 145 14.06 -34.35 -0.63
N ARG A 146 13.97 -34.21 -1.95
CA ARG A 146 14.89 -34.87 -2.87
C ARG A 146 16.03 -33.95 -3.21
#